data_760c84c5aa40dc13fca03a96ea12e414
#
_entry.id   760c84c5aa40dc13fca03a96ea12e414
#
_cell.length_a   1.000
_cell.length_b   1.000
_cell.length_c   1.000
_cell.angle_alpha   90.00
_cell.angle_beta   90.00
_cell.angle_gamma   90.00
#
_symmetry.space_group_name_H-M   'P 1'
#
loop_
_entity.id
_entity.type
_entity.pdbx_description
1 polymer ?
#
loop_
_entity_poly.entity_id
_entity_poly.type
_entity_poly.pdbx_seq_one_letter_code
_entity_poly.pdbx_strand_id
1 'polypeptide(L)'
;MTTHLFHQKPLATWMHEYPLLTPLINKQEILWINPYIKPAQGELSSLSLHTKDIKDAKERLSRFSSFLQIAFPELKASKGIIESPLQEIAYMKDYLNQQMNNMLQGKLLMKCDHDLPISGSIKARGGIYEVLKFAESLAIKEGLLTEEDSYALLAEERCKKLFSSYSIAVGSTGNLGLSIGIMSATLGFNVTVHMSADAKKWKKDLLRSKGVTVIEYQSDYGKAVEEGRKQ
;
A
#
# COMPACT_ATOMS: atom_id res chain seq x y z
N MET A 1 -23.51 -14.56 34.52
CA MET A 1 -23.27 -13.83 33.26
C MET A 1 -21.81 -13.48 33.19
N THR A 2 -21.06 -14.09 32.29
CA THR A 2 -19.63 -13.80 32.09
C THR A 2 -19.52 -12.40 31.49
N THR A 3 -19.04 -11.45 32.28
CA THR A 3 -18.79 -10.09 31.80
C THR A 3 -17.62 -10.16 30.82
N HIS A 4 -17.88 -10.02 29.54
CA HIS A 4 -16.80 -9.93 28.53
C HIS A 4 -15.94 -8.72 28.83
N LEU A 5 -14.64 -8.97 29.07
CA LEU A 5 -13.65 -7.92 29.27
C LEU A 5 -12.97 -7.59 27.93
N PHE A 6 -12.90 -6.30 27.61
CA PHE A 6 -12.12 -5.76 26.49
C PHE A 6 -10.93 -4.98 27.07
N HIS A 7 -9.71 -5.37 26.75
CA HIS A 7 -8.51 -4.79 27.36
C HIS A 7 -8.61 -4.66 28.89
N GLN A 8 -9.03 -5.76 29.54
CA GLN A 8 -9.15 -5.88 31.01
C GLN A 8 -10.24 -5.01 31.66
N LYS A 9 -11.10 -4.33 30.87
CA LYS A 9 -12.21 -3.53 31.39
C LYS A 9 -13.57 -4.07 30.87
N PRO A 10 -14.65 -4.01 31.65
CA PRO A 10 -15.98 -4.28 31.17
C PRO A 10 -16.41 -3.32 30.05
N LEU A 11 -17.21 -3.80 29.11
CA LEU A 11 -17.74 -2.96 28.02
C LEU A 11 -18.50 -1.73 28.55
N ALA A 12 -19.28 -1.89 29.60
CA ALA A 12 -20.01 -0.78 30.24
C ALA A 12 -19.09 0.36 30.70
N THR A 13 -17.90 0.03 31.21
CA THR A 13 -16.90 1.01 31.62
C THR A 13 -16.40 1.80 30.40
N TRP A 14 -16.10 1.10 29.29
CA TRP A 14 -15.71 1.77 28.04
C TRP A 14 -16.81 2.66 27.49
N MET A 15 -18.08 2.23 27.51
CA MET A 15 -19.22 3.03 27.05
C MET A 15 -19.44 4.28 27.90
N HIS A 16 -19.14 4.21 29.19
CA HIS A 16 -19.19 5.37 30.10
C HIS A 16 -18.03 6.35 29.83
N GLU A 17 -16.81 5.85 29.67
CA GLU A 17 -15.63 6.67 29.37
C GLU A 17 -15.69 7.28 27.96
N TYR A 18 -16.30 6.56 27.00
CA TYR A 18 -16.40 6.96 25.59
C TYR A 18 -17.86 6.83 25.10
N PRO A 19 -18.72 7.83 25.34
CA PRO A 19 -20.16 7.74 25.06
C PRO A 19 -20.50 7.40 23.59
N LEU A 20 -19.64 7.76 22.63
CA LEU A 20 -19.81 7.42 21.20
C LEU A 20 -19.71 5.91 20.91
N LEU A 21 -19.21 5.10 21.84
CA LEU A 21 -19.22 3.64 21.67
C LEU A 21 -20.62 3.06 21.66
N THR A 22 -21.56 3.66 22.38
CA THR A 22 -22.96 3.19 22.38
C THR A 22 -23.59 3.24 20.99
N PRO A 23 -23.64 4.38 20.29
CA PRO A 23 -24.18 4.41 18.94
C PRO A 23 -23.33 3.59 17.94
N LEU A 24 -22.00 3.52 18.09
CA LEU A 24 -21.13 2.66 17.25
C LEU A 24 -21.52 1.18 17.36
N ILE A 25 -21.68 0.65 18.56
CA ILE A 25 -22.10 -0.74 18.81
C ILE A 25 -23.48 -1.00 18.23
N ASN A 26 -24.37 -0.03 18.30
CA ASN A 26 -25.72 -0.11 17.74
C ASN A 26 -25.77 0.15 16.22
N LYS A 27 -24.60 0.29 15.56
CA LYS A 27 -24.48 0.56 14.11
C LYS A 27 -25.23 1.82 13.65
N GLN A 28 -25.30 2.81 14.52
CA GLN A 28 -25.88 4.12 14.21
C GLN A 28 -24.84 5.01 13.54
N GLU A 29 -25.30 5.88 12.66
CA GLU A 29 -24.45 6.91 12.05
C GLU A 29 -24.01 7.91 13.11
N ILE A 30 -22.71 8.22 13.14
CA ILE A 30 -22.12 9.19 14.06
C ILE A 30 -21.20 10.15 13.33
N LEU A 31 -21.15 11.38 13.83
CA LEU A 31 -20.14 12.37 13.48
C LEU A 31 -19.26 12.63 14.71
N TRP A 32 -17.98 12.31 14.59
CA TRP A 32 -16.99 12.66 15.60
C TRP A 32 -16.05 13.74 15.07
N ILE A 33 -15.96 14.85 15.78
CA ILE A 33 -15.00 15.93 15.48
C ILE A 33 -13.93 15.85 16.56
N ASN A 34 -12.65 15.75 16.13
CA ASN A 34 -11.53 15.67 17.06
C ASN A 34 -11.48 16.93 17.94
N PRO A 35 -11.73 16.83 19.28
CA PRO A 35 -11.70 17.98 20.18
C PRO A 35 -10.27 18.52 20.41
N TYR A 36 -9.25 17.76 20.01
CA TYR A 36 -7.82 18.10 20.19
C TYR A 36 -7.17 18.61 18.90
N ILE A 37 -8.00 18.97 17.90
CA ILE A 37 -7.46 19.52 16.65
C ILE A 37 -6.72 20.83 16.94
N LYS A 38 -5.51 20.92 16.46
CA LYS A 38 -4.66 22.11 16.57
C LYS A 38 -4.36 22.70 15.21
N PRO A 39 -4.04 24.00 15.13
CA PRO A 39 -3.58 24.60 13.88
C PRO A 39 -2.31 23.93 13.37
N ALA A 40 -2.28 23.55 12.08
CA ALA A 40 -1.17 22.82 11.48
C ALA A 40 0.18 23.57 11.59
N GLN A 41 0.16 24.90 11.54
CA GLN A 41 1.37 25.73 11.53
C GLN A 41 2.29 25.56 12.75
N GLY A 42 1.74 25.23 13.93
CA GLY A 42 2.54 25.01 15.14
C GLY A 42 3.00 23.55 15.30
N GLU A 43 2.25 22.60 14.78
CA GLU A 43 2.45 21.18 15.04
C GLU A 43 3.34 20.49 13.99
N LEU A 44 3.41 21.02 12.77
CA LEU A 44 4.20 20.40 11.68
C LEU A 44 5.70 20.27 12.01
N SER A 45 6.25 21.21 12.80
CA SER A 45 7.65 21.17 13.20
C SER A 45 7.97 20.08 14.22
N SER A 46 6.98 19.58 14.94
CA SER A 46 7.13 18.51 15.94
C SER A 46 7.03 17.11 15.37
N LEU A 47 6.65 16.97 14.09
CA LEU A 47 6.54 15.67 13.43
C LEU A 47 7.92 15.07 13.19
N SER A 48 8.01 13.72 13.25
CA SER A 48 9.23 12.98 12.91
C SER A 48 9.51 12.95 11.40
N LEU A 49 8.49 13.20 10.57
CA LEU A 49 8.60 13.26 9.10
C LEU A 49 8.47 14.71 8.62
N HIS A 50 9.39 15.14 7.77
CA HIS A 50 9.50 16.49 7.26
C HIS A 50 9.45 16.52 5.73
N THR A 51 9.40 17.71 5.15
CA THR A 51 9.44 17.92 3.68
C THR A 51 10.64 17.22 3.03
N LYS A 52 11.76 17.11 3.75
CA LYS A 52 12.96 16.39 3.28
C LYS A 52 12.67 14.92 2.99
N ASP A 53 11.88 14.25 3.85
CA ASP A 53 11.54 12.83 3.68
C ASP A 53 10.65 12.61 2.46
N ILE A 54 9.73 13.56 2.22
CA ILE A 54 8.87 13.54 1.02
C ILE A 54 9.73 13.72 -0.25
N LYS A 55 10.71 14.64 -0.19
CA LYS A 55 11.62 14.90 -1.32
C LYS A 55 12.48 13.68 -1.61
N ASP A 56 13.08 13.07 -0.58
CA ASP A 56 13.86 11.83 -0.69
C ASP A 56 13.04 10.69 -1.33
N ALA A 57 11.80 10.50 -0.87
CA ALA A 57 10.92 9.49 -1.45
C ALA A 57 10.61 9.75 -2.93
N LYS A 58 10.38 11.01 -3.31
CA LYS A 58 10.16 11.42 -4.70
C LYS A 58 11.40 11.16 -5.56
N GLU A 59 12.57 11.54 -5.08
CA GLU A 59 13.85 11.36 -5.78
C GLU A 59 14.16 9.87 -5.96
N ARG A 60 13.93 9.04 -4.92
CA ARG A 60 14.06 7.58 -5.01
C ARG A 60 13.16 6.99 -6.08
N LEU A 61 11.89 7.33 -6.11
CA LEU A 61 10.98 6.86 -7.17
C LEU A 61 11.45 7.28 -8.56
N SER A 62 12.04 8.47 -8.70
CA SER A 62 12.63 8.94 -9.96
C SER A 62 13.85 8.14 -10.36
N ARG A 63 14.75 7.79 -9.43
CA ARG A 63 15.93 6.92 -9.70
C ARG A 63 15.50 5.55 -10.21
N PHE A 64 14.45 4.97 -9.64
CA PHE A 64 13.92 3.67 -10.07
C PHE A 64 13.25 3.68 -11.45
N SER A 65 13.01 4.82 -12.07
CA SER A 65 12.28 4.91 -13.34
C SER A 65 12.89 4.06 -14.46
N SER A 66 14.21 3.99 -14.56
CA SER A 66 14.92 3.16 -15.57
C SER A 66 14.72 1.66 -15.34
N PHE A 67 14.81 1.19 -14.09
CA PHE A 67 14.49 -0.19 -13.73
C PHE A 67 13.03 -0.52 -14.02
N LEU A 68 12.12 0.34 -13.62
CA LEU A 68 10.68 0.11 -13.78
C LEU A 68 10.26 -0.01 -15.25
N GLN A 69 10.90 0.73 -16.18
CA GLN A 69 10.64 0.60 -17.61
C GLN A 69 11.12 -0.73 -18.20
N ILE A 70 12.17 -1.32 -17.62
CA ILE A 70 12.68 -2.64 -18.03
C ILE A 70 11.80 -3.74 -17.46
N ALA A 71 11.50 -3.66 -16.17
CA ALA A 71 10.77 -4.69 -15.45
C ALA A 71 9.27 -4.74 -15.81
N PHE A 72 8.70 -3.59 -16.16
CA PHE A 72 7.27 -3.41 -16.46
C PHE A 72 7.09 -2.60 -17.74
N PRO A 73 6.98 -3.29 -18.90
CA PRO A 73 6.90 -2.62 -20.21
C PRO A 73 5.75 -1.62 -20.35
N GLU A 74 4.66 -1.80 -19.61
CA GLU A 74 3.52 -0.87 -19.55
C GLU A 74 3.90 0.52 -19.01
N LEU A 75 4.99 0.61 -18.25
CA LEU A 75 5.50 1.88 -17.72
C LEU A 75 6.40 2.66 -18.70
N LYS A 76 6.68 2.14 -19.90
CA LYS A 76 7.52 2.85 -20.88
C LYS A 76 6.89 4.17 -21.32
N ALA A 77 5.56 4.18 -21.55
CA ALA A 77 4.84 5.38 -21.96
C ALA A 77 4.88 6.50 -20.90
N SER A 78 4.86 6.13 -19.62
CA SER A 78 4.97 7.05 -18.48
C SER A 78 6.41 7.29 -18.02
N LYS A 79 7.42 6.80 -18.79
CA LYS A 79 8.86 6.89 -18.46
C LYS A 79 9.19 6.32 -17.07
N GLY A 80 8.54 5.22 -16.69
CA GLY A 80 8.76 4.55 -15.41
C GLY A 80 8.00 5.18 -14.22
N ILE A 81 7.12 6.13 -14.47
CA ILE A 81 6.32 6.75 -13.40
C ILE A 81 5.06 5.93 -13.14
N ILE A 82 4.91 5.49 -11.90
CA ILE A 82 3.69 4.81 -11.42
C ILE A 82 2.64 5.88 -11.10
N GLU A 83 1.76 6.19 -12.04
CA GLU A 83 0.73 7.23 -11.90
C GLU A 83 -0.58 6.73 -12.52
N SER A 84 -1.70 7.04 -11.87
CA SER A 84 -3.02 6.73 -12.39
C SER A 84 -3.58 7.89 -13.22
N PRO A 85 -4.35 7.59 -14.29
CA PRO A 85 -4.94 8.63 -15.10
C PRO A 85 -6.03 9.41 -14.35
N LEU A 86 -6.29 10.61 -14.81
CA LEU A 86 -7.46 11.41 -14.44
C LEU A 86 -8.48 11.31 -15.57
N GLN A 87 -9.71 10.90 -15.23
CA GLN A 87 -10.83 10.80 -16.16
C GLN A 87 -11.94 11.75 -15.78
N GLU A 88 -12.43 12.55 -16.73
CA GLU A 88 -13.63 13.36 -16.51
C GLU A 88 -14.88 12.46 -16.48
N ILE A 89 -15.68 12.60 -15.43
CA ILE A 89 -16.90 11.82 -15.20
C ILE A 89 -18.13 12.74 -15.25
N ALA A 90 -18.40 13.30 -16.43
CA ALA A 90 -19.46 14.27 -16.65
C ALA A 90 -20.85 13.75 -16.24
N TYR A 91 -21.19 12.49 -16.59
CA TYR A 91 -22.47 11.88 -16.22
C TYR A 91 -22.67 11.80 -14.69
N MET A 92 -21.60 11.51 -13.94
CA MET A 92 -21.68 11.51 -12.47
C MET A 92 -21.89 12.91 -11.92
N LYS A 93 -21.25 13.92 -12.52
CA LYS A 93 -21.47 15.32 -12.17
C LYS A 93 -22.93 15.73 -12.36
N ASP A 94 -23.51 15.38 -13.51
CA ASP A 94 -24.91 15.69 -13.83
C ASP A 94 -25.87 14.98 -12.85
N TYR A 95 -25.60 13.70 -12.56
CA TYR A 95 -26.37 12.95 -11.55
C TYR A 95 -26.30 13.61 -10.18
N LEU A 96 -25.12 13.98 -9.69
CA LEU A 96 -24.96 14.64 -8.38
C LEU A 96 -25.67 16.01 -8.34
N ASN A 97 -25.61 16.80 -9.41
CA ASN A 97 -26.31 18.08 -9.50
C ASN A 97 -27.82 17.90 -9.36
N GLN A 98 -28.38 16.86 -9.96
CA GLN A 98 -29.81 16.55 -9.85
C GLN A 98 -30.20 16.08 -8.44
N GLN A 99 -29.35 15.25 -7.79
CA GLN A 99 -29.69 14.68 -6.47
C GLN A 99 -29.50 15.68 -5.32
N MET A 100 -28.51 16.56 -5.42
CA MET A 100 -28.11 17.41 -4.28
C MET A 100 -28.69 18.83 -4.35
N ASN A 101 -29.50 19.15 -5.33
CA ASN A 101 -29.98 20.54 -5.58
C ASN A 101 -28.82 21.58 -5.60
N ASN A 102 -27.63 21.14 -5.95
CA ASN A 102 -26.43 21.94 -5.92
C ASN A 102 -25.73 21.91 -7.29
N MET A 103 -25.25 23.04 -7.76
CA MET A 103 -24.50 23.13 -9.01
C MET A 103 -22.99 22.99 -8.73
N LEU A 104 -22.45 21.79 -8.95
CA LEU A 104 -21.00 21.58 -8.94
C LEU A 104 -20.37 22.39 -10.08
N GLN A 105 -19.53 23.36 -9.72
CA GLN A 105 -18.79 24.15 -10.68
C GLN A 105 -17.54 23.41 -11.18
N GLY A 106 -17.07 23.74 -12.39
CA GLY A 106 -15.88 23.14 -12.97
C GLY A 106 -16.09 21.67 -13.41
N LYS A 107 -15.00 20.92 -13.51
CA LYS A 107 -14.98 19.52 -13.92
C LYS A 107 -14.98 18.59 -12.71
N LEU A 108 -15.74 17.50 -12.79
CA LEU A 108 -15.62 16.38 -11.84
C LEU A 108 -14.69 15.33 -12.44
N LEU A 109 -13.56 15.09 -11.77
CA LEU A 109 -12.53 14.17 -12.23
C LEU A 109 -12.44 12.96 -11.30
N MET A 110 -12.30 11.78 -11.87
CA MET A 110 -11.99 10.54 -11.16
C MET A 110 -10.51 10.24 -11.29
N LYS A 111 -9.83 10.05 -10.16
CA LYS A 111 -8.47 9.49 -10.10
C LYS A 111 -8.57 7.98 -10.23
N CYS A 112 -8.15 7.42 -11.37
CA CYS A 112 -8.36 6.01 -11.71
C CYS A 112 -7.30 5.10 -11.04
N ASP A 113 -7.28 5.01 -9.71
CA ASP A 113 -6.30 4.21 -8.99
C ASP A 113 -6.42 2.69 -9.24
N HIS A 114 -7.56 2.23 -9.78
CA HIS A 114 -7.75 0.85 -10.25
C HIS A 114 -6.96 0.53 -11.53
N ASP A 115 -6.50 1.56 -12.26
CA ASP A 115 -5.66 1.45 -13.46
C ASP A 115 -4.17 1.71 -13.17
N LEU A 116 -3.78 1.80 -11.88
CA LEU A 116 -2.37 1.91 -11.54
C LEU A 116 -1.59 0.72 -12.07
N PRO A 117 -0.47 0.95 -12.78
CA PRO A 117 0.40 -0.10 -13.30
C PRO A 117 0.83 -1.09 -12.23
N ILE A 118 1.24 -2.29 -12.62
CA ILE A 118 1.80 -3.37 -11.81
C ILE A 118 0.74 -4.13 -11.03
N SER A 119 -0.12 -3.48 -10.23
CA SER A 119 -1.03 -4.18 -9.31
C SER A 119 -2.48 -3.70 -9.36
N GLY A 120 -2.83 -2.75 -10.21
CA GLY A 120 -4.19 -2.25 -10.36
C GLY A 120 -4.79 -1.66 -9.08
N SER A 121 -3.98 -0.99 -8.26
CA SER A 121 -4.45 -0.38 -7.01
C SER A 121 -3.48 0.64 -6.45
N ILE A 122 -3.95 1.50 -5.53
CA ILE A 122 -3.11 2.48 -4.81
C ILE A 122 -1.92 1.84 -4.07
N LYS A 123 -1.94 0.54 -3.81
CA LYS A 123 -0.84 -0.19 -3.17
C LYS A 123 0.40 -0.27 -4.06
N ALA A 124 0.27 0.00 -5.37
CA ALA A 124 1.41 0.19 -6.27
C ALA A 124 2.31 1.38 -5.88
N ARG A 125 1.82 2.34 -5.09
CA ARG A 125 2.60 3.51 -4.65
C ARG A 125 3.06 3.45 -3.19
N GLY A 126 2.56 2.51 -2.40
CA GLY A 126 2.92 2.33 -0.99
C GLY A 126 3.78 1.10 -0.77
N GLY A 127 3.19 -0.11 -0.86
CA GLY A 127 3.92 -1.36 -0.62
C GLY A 127 5.10 -1.56 -1.56
N ILE A 128 4.98 -1.15 -2.83
CA ILE A 128 6.09 -1.18 -3.79
C ILE A 128 7.23 -0.26 -3.35
N TYR A 129 6.93 0.95 -2.88
CA TYR A 129 7.96 1.90 -2.43
C TYR A 129 8.87 1.30 -1.34
N GLU A 130 8.31 0.61 -0.35
CA GLU A 130 9.10 -0.02 0.71
C GLU A 130 10.03 -1.10 0.17
N VAL A 131 9.56 -1.90 -0.79
CA VAL A 131 10.41 -2.91 -1.46
C VAL A 131 11.54 -2.24 -2.23
N LEU A 132 11.26 -1.17 -2.99
CA LEU A 132 12.26 -0.44 -3.74
C LEU A 132 13.30 0.18 -2.82
N LYS A 133 12.89 0.82 -1.73
CA LYS A 133 13.79 1.40 -0.72
C LYS A 133 14.70 0.34 -0.09
N PHE A 134 14.15 -0.83 0.22
CA PHE A 134 14.94 -1.94 0.76
C PHE A 134 15.96 -2.47 -0.25
N ALA A 135 15.54 -2.66 -1.51
CA ALA A 135 16.43 -3.10 -2.59
C ALA A 135 17.58 -2.10 -2.84
N GLU A 136 17.27 -0.80 -2.90
CA GLU A 136 18.27 0.27 -3.01
C GLU A 136 19.29 0.18 -1.87
N SER A 137 18.81 0.11 -0.63
CA SER A 137 19.67 0.05 0.56
C SER A 137 20.62 -1.16 0.53
N LEU A 138 20.12 -2.33 0.09
CA LEU A 138 20.96 -3.54 -0.05
C LEU A 138 21.99 -3.39 -1.16
N ALA A 139 21.59 -2.94 -2.34
CA ALA A 139 22.48 -2.80 -3.48
C ALA A 139 23.61 -1.78 -3.24
N ILE A 140 23.29 -0.66 -2.57
CA ILE A 140 24.28 0.35 -2.19
C ILE A 140 25.22 -0.21 -1.12
N LYS A 141 24.71 -0.88 -0.10
CA LYS A 141 25.51 -1.50 0.97
C LYS A 141 26.54 -2.49 0.43
N GLU A 142 26.15 -3.27 -0.59
CA GLU A 142 27.01 -4.27 -1.22
C GLU A 142 27.86 -3.71 -2.38
N GLY A 143 27.84 -2.38 -2.58
CA GLY A 143 28.65 -1.69 -3.58
C GLY A 143 28.26 -2.01 -5.03
N LEU A 144 27.02 -2.48 -5.27
CA LEU A 144 26.50 -2.79 -6.60
C LEU A 144 25.80 -1.59 -7.25
N LEU A 145 25.50 -0.55 -6.48
CA LEU A 145 24.77 0.62 -6.90
C LEU A 145 25.19 1.84 -6.08
N THR A 146 25.16 3.02 -6.70
CA THR A 146 25.18 4.33 -6.05
C THR A 146 23.93 5.12 -6.43
N GLU A 147 23.63 6.22 -5.76
CA GLU A 147 22.45 7.06 -6.09
C GLU A 147 22.61 7.77 -7.45
N GLU A 148 23.83 7.90 -7.96
CA GLU A 148 24.17 8.52 -9.24
C GLU A 148 24.10 7.55 -10.43
N ASP A 149 24.05 6.24 -10.15
CA ASP A 149 24.01 5.22 -11.19
C ASP A 149 22.63 5.13 -11.87
N SER A 150 22.63 4.56 -13.08
CA SER A 150 21.36 4.14 -13.69
C SER A 150 20.80 2.91 -12.94
N TYR A 151 19.60 3.04 -12.39
CA TYR A 151 18.94 1.92 -11.69
C TYR A 151 18.50 0.78 -12.63
N ALA A 152 18.71 0.91 -13.95
CA ALA A 152 18.64 -0.22 -14.88
C ALA A 152 19.55 -1.39 -14.46
N LEU A 153 20.65 -1.13 -13.74
CA LEU A 153 21.56 -2.12 -13.17
C LEU A 153 20.85 -3.12 -12.26
N LEU A 154 19.76 -2.72 -11.60
CA LEU A 154 18.97 -3.60 -10.73
C LEU A 154 18.30 -4.76 -11.49
N ALA A 155 18.16 -4.66 -12.81
CA ALA A 155 17.66 -5.74 -13.65
C ALA A 155 18.73 -6.79 -14.00
N GLU A 156 20.01 -6.54 -13.71
CA GLU A 156 21.12 -7.43 -14.03
C GLU A 156 21.18 -8.64 -13.07
N GLU A 157 21.77 -9.74 -13.56
CA GLU A 157 21.89 -10.99 -12.79
C GLU A 157 22.66 -10.85 -11.48
N ARG A 158 23.66 -9.96 -11.42
CA ARG A 158 24.41 -9.70 -10.17
C ARG A 158 23.52 -9.15 -9.05
N CYS A 159 22.57 -8.26 -9.37
CA CYS A 159 21.61 -7.73 -8.39
C CYS A 159 20.55 -8.77 -8.02
N LYS A 160 20.04 -9.53 -8.99
CA LYS A 160 19.11 -10.63 -8.71
C LYS A 160 19.75 -11.70 -7.81
N LYS A 161 21.03 -12.02 -8.02
CA LYS A 161 21.79 -12.94 -7.17
C LYS A 161 21.92 -12.41 -5.74
N LEU A 162 22.16 -11.11 -5.57
CA LEU A 162 22.15 -10.48 -4.25
C LEU A 162 20.78 -10.63 -3.60
N PHE A 163 19.72 -10.21 -4.30
CA PHE A 163 18.37 -10.19 -3.73
C PHE A 163 17.85 -11.61 -3.43
N SER A 164 18.25 -12.63 -4.19
CA SER A 164 17.85 -14.02 -3.94
C SER A 164 18.41 -14.60 -2.63
N SER A 165 19.36 -13.95 -1.99
CA SER A 165 19.83 -14.32 -0.65
C SER A 165 18.98 -13.75 0.48
N TYR A 166 17.96 -12.91 0.15
CA TYR A 166 17.04 -12.31 1.10
C TYR A 166 15.62 -12.79 0.86
N SER A 167 14.84 -12.84 1.94
CA SER A 167 13.42 -13.23 1.89
C SER A 167 12.53 -12.04 2.31
N ILE A 168 11.39 -11.93 1.63
CA ILE A 168 10.34 -10.97 1.99
C ILE A 168 9.07 -11.75 2.26
N ALA A 169 8.54 -11.60 3.48
CA ALA A 169 7.27 -12.19 3.87
C ALA A 169 6.23 -11.09 4.16
N VAL A 170 4.99 -11.29 3.72
CA VAL A 170 3.89 -10.37 3.99
C VAL A 170 2.59 -11.10 4.25
N GLY A 171 1.90 -10.73 5.34
CA GLY A 171 0.55 -11.19 5.64
C GLY A 171 -0.47 -10.24 5.00
N SER A 172 -1.08 -10.63 3.89
CA SER A 172 -2.09 -9.80 3.21
C SER A 172 -2.91 -10.60 2.20
N THR A 173 -4.23 -10.60 2.38
CA THR A 173 -5.21 -11.21 1.46
C THR A 173 -5.56 -10.31 0.27
N GLY A 174 -5.11 -9.08 0.29
CA GLY A 174 -5.55 -8.02 -0.63
C GLY A 174 -4.47 -7.54 -1.60
N ASN A 175 -4.68 -6.30 -2.03
CA ASN A 175 -3.82 -5.64 -3.03
C ASN A 175 -2.43 -5.28 -2.48
N LEU A 176 -2.25 -5.20 -1.16
CA LEU A 176 -0.93 -4.97 -0.57
C LEU A 176 -0.01 -6.16 -0.80
N GLY A 177 -0.46 -7.39 -0.48
CA GLY A 177 0.29 -8.61 -0.75
C GLY A 177 0.57 -8.80 -2.24
N LEU A 178 -0.39 -8.43 -3.10
CA LEU A 178 -0.20 -8.47 -4.55
C LEU A 178 0.93 -7.51 -4.99
N SER A 179 0.90 -6.26 -4.54
CA SER A 179 1.89 -5.23 -4.90
C SER A 179 3.29 -5.59 -4.42
N ILE A 180 3.43 -5.95 -3.14
CA ILE A 180 4.71 -6.35 -2.54
C ILE A 180 5.22 -7.62 -3.23
N GLY A 181 4.36 -8.64 -3.40
CA GLY A 181 4.73 -9.91 -3.99
C GLY A 181 5.28 -9.77 -5.41
N ILE A 182 4.57 -9.03 -6.28
CA ILE A 182 4.99 -8.83 -7.67
C ILE A 182 6.33 -8.09 -7.73
N MET A 183 6.46 -6.96 -7.01
CA MET A 183 7.69 -6.16 -7.07
C MET A 183 8.88 -6.92 -6.52
N SER A 184 8.72 -7.58 -5.38
CA SER A 184 9.81 -8.33 -4.74
C SER A 184 10.29 -9.49 -5.61
N ALA A 185 9.38 -10.26 -6.19
CA ALA A 185 9.73 -11.35 -7.10
C ALA A 185 10.41 -10.83 -8.38
N THR A 186 9.96 -9.69 -8.91
CA THR A 186 10.57 -9.07 -10.10
C THR A 186 12.01 -8.61 -9.85
N LEU A 187 12.32 -8.15 -8.65
CA LEU A 187 13.69 -7.82 -8.24
C LEU A 187 14.56 -9.06 -7.98
N GLY A 188 13.94 -10.22 -7.71
CA GLY A 188 14.66 -11.47 -7.47
C GLY A 188 14.71 -11.93 -6.01
N PHE A 189 13.97 -11.31 -5.10
CA PHE A 189 13.82 -11.77 -3.72
C PHE A 189 13.10 -13.12 -3.62
N ASN A 190 13.37 -13.89 -2.56
CA ASN A 190 12.53 -15.01 -2.16
C ASN A 190 11.28 -14.45 -1.48
N VAL A 191 10.08 -14.71 -2.02
CA VAL A 191 8.86 -14.06 -1.58
C VAL A 191 7.84 -15.04 -1.08
N THR A 192 7.30 -14.77 0.11
CA THR A 192 6.16 -15.50 0.67
C THR A 192 5.03 -14.53 1.01
N VAL A 193 3.83 -14.81 0.49
CA VAL A 193 2.61 -14.07 0.82
C VAL A 193 1.67 -14.98 1.59
N HIS A 194 1.35 -14.59 2.82
CA HIS A 194 0.40 -15.28 3.69
C HIS A 194 -0.99 -14.70 3.46
N MET A 195 -1.94 -15.53 3.04
CA MET A 195 -3.29 -15.14 2.67
C MET A 195 -4.33 -15.99 3.38
N SER A 196 -5.51 -15.45 3.64
CA SER A 196 -6.65 -16.28 4.02
C SER A 196 -7.16 -17.07 2.82
N ALA A 197 -7.76 -18.24 3.07
CA ALA A 197 -8.24 -19.14 2.02
C ALA A 197 -9.34 -18.52 1.15
N ASP A 198 -10.13 -17.60 1.72
CA ASP A 198 -11.20 -16.85 1.02
C ASP A 198 -10.68 -15.73 0.10
N ALA A 199 -9.37 -15.46 0.11
CA ALA A 199 -8.77 -14.50 -0.81
C ALA A 199 -9.07 -14.89 -2.27
N LYS A 200 -9.32 -13.88 -3.11
CA LYS A 200 -9.69 -14.08 -4.52
C LYS A 200 -8.68 -14.97 -5.26
N LYS A 201 -9.16 -16.04 -5.88
CA LYS A 201 -8.34 -17.03 -6.58
C LYS A 201 -7.37 -16.40 -7.57
N TRP A 202 -7.85 -15.44 -8.40
CA TRP A 202 -7.01 -14.78 -9.39
C TRP A 202 -5.78 -14.07 -8.81
N LYS A 203 -5.86 -13.54 -7.56
CA LYS A 203 -4.72 -12.89 -6.90
C LYS A 203 -3.67 -13.93 -6.53
N LYS A 204 -4.10 -15.06 -6.00
CA LYS A 204 -3.22 -16.19 -5.64
C LYS A 204 -2.53 -16.74 -6.88
N ASP A 205 -3.28 -16.95 -7.95
CA ASP A 205 -2.76 -17.47 -9.20
C ASP A 205 -1.77 -16.51 -9.85
N LEU A 206 -2.05 -15.19 -9.83
CA LEU A 206 -1.13 -14.17 -10.34
C LEU A 206 0.18 -14.13 -9.54
N LEU A 207 0.11 -14.19 -8.22
CA LEU A 207 1.33 -14.25 -7.38
C LEU A 207 2.16 -15.50 -7.70
N ARG A 208 1.53 -16.67 -7.76
CA ARG A 208 2.21 -17.94 -8.11
C ARG A 208 2.84 -17.90 -9.49
N SER A 209 2.17 -17.29 -10.48
CA SER A 209 2.72 -17.12 -11.84
C SER A 209 3.96 -16.22 -11.88
N LYS A 210 4.18 -15.39 -10.86
CA LYS A 210 5.36 -14.56 -10.68
C LYS A 210 6.45 -15.22 -9.82
N GLY A 211 6.29 -16.51 -9.45
CA GLY A 211 7.25 -17.22 -8.61
C GLY A 211 7.12 -16.95 -7.12
N VAL A 212 6.03 -16.32 -6.67
CA VAL A 212 5.78 -16.05 -5.26
C VAL A 212 5.19 -17.29 -4.59
N THR A 213 5.72 -17.65 -3.42
CA THR A 213 5.11 -18.66 -2.54
C THR A 213 3.87 -18.08 -1.87
N VAL A 214 2.71 -18.70 -2.10
CA VAL A 214 1.44 -18.30 -1.47
C VAL A 214 1.04 -19.37 -0.46
N ILE A 215 1.03 -18.99 0.82
CA ILE A 215 0.57 -19.85 1.93
C ILE A 215 -0.86 -19.44 2.29
N GLU A 216 -1.78 -20.44 2.27
CA GLU A 216 -3.19 -20.20 2.54
C GLU A 216 -3.57 -20.73 3.94
N TYR A 217 -4.33 -19.91 4.68
CA TYR A 217 -4.82 -20.27 6.01
C TYR A 217 -6.34 -20.39 5.98
N GLN A 218 -6.85 -21.49 6.53
CA GLN A 218 -8.30 -21.76 6.72
C GLN A 218 -8.87 -20.91 7.87
N SER A 219 -8.52 -19.64 7.90
CA SER A 219 -8.90 -18.68 8.93
C SER A 219 -8.93 -17.27 8.33
N ASP A 220 -9.25 -16.30 9.16
CA ASP A 220 -9.32 -14.90 8.74
C ASP A 220 -7.96 -14.27 8.44
N TYR A 221 -8.01 -13.00 8.03
CA TYR A 221 -6.83 -12.18 7.77
C TYR A 221 -5.89 -12.08 8.99
N GLY A 222 -6.44 -12.05 10.22
CA GLY A 222 -5.64 -11.95 11.45
C GLY A 222 -4.64 -13.09 11.58
N LYS A 223 -5.05 -14.32 11.25
CA LYS A 223 -4.17 -15.50 11.28
C LYS A 223 -3.07 -15.41 10.23
N ALA A 224 -3.40 -14.97 9.02
CA ALA A 224 -2.40 -14.79 7.96
C ALA A 224 -1.31 -13.77 8.37
N VAL A 225 -1.70 -12.67 9.02
CA VAL A 225 -0.76 -11.66 9.54
C VAL A 225 0.08 -12.21 10.68
N GLU A 226 -0.53 -12.92 11.63
CA GLU A 226 0.18 -13.54 12.76
C GLU A 226 1.28 -14.48 12.26
N GLU A 227 0.94 -15.38 11.35
CA GLU A 227 1.90 -16.34 10.80
C GLU A 227 2.99 -15.68 9.95
N GLY A 228 2.65 -14.65 9.18
CA GLY A 228 3.63 -13.87 8.43
C GLY A 228 4.65 -13.12 9.29
N ARG A 229 4.30 -12.81 10.56
CA ARG A 229 5.22 -12.17 11.52
C ARG A 229 6.19 -13.15 12.19
N LYS A 230 5.94 -14.45 12.11
CA LYS A 230 6.79 -15.48 12.73
C LYS A 230 7.95 -15.93 11.82
N GLN A 231 7.92 -15.53 10.56
CA GLN A 231 8.97 -15.78 9.56
C GLN A 231 9.92 -14.60 9.41
#